data_b5806800b3434264fe8d08b5c7a5266b
#
_entry.id   b5806800b3434264fe8d08b5c7a5266b
#
_cell.length_a   1.000
_cell.length_b   1.000
_cell.length_c   1.000
_cell.angle_alpha   90.00
_cell.angle_beta   90.00
_cell.angle_gamma   90.00
#
_symmetry.space_group_name_H-M   'P 1'
#
loop_
_entity.id
_entity.type
_entity.pdbx_description
1 polymer ?
#
loop_
_entity_poly.entity_id
_entity_poly.type
_entity_poly.pdbx_seq_one_letter_code
_entity_poly.pdbx_strand_id
1 'polypeptide(L)'
;MNVPTNVTRAAGDVHALGNPHFMSDPIIAKAVAQHIAQSFSTLDAANAAFYGANYRKFEAAINGKLQEWGAAMLPFKGRDVVAYHDSWVYFAHRFGLNIDIFLEPKPGIPPSPSHLVEVIQQMKAQHIKAIIVEPFHDRRIAEKVASATGAKVVDFSQFPGGLPGTDNYVKLIDTLVARLAAALK
;
A
#
# COMPACT_ATOMS: atom_id res chain seq x y z
N MET A 1 12.95 2.75 10.43
CA MET A 1 12.93 3.74 9.32
C MET A 1 13.80 4.91 9.73
N ASN A 2 14.71 5.36 8.86
CA ASN A 2 15.52 6.56 9.11
C ASN A 2 14.66 7.80 8.89
N VAL A 3 14.47 8.60 9.92
CA VAL A 3 13.80 9.90 9.84
C VAL A 3 14.80 10.92 9.29
N PRO A 4 14.54 11.60 8.16
CA PRO A 4 15.43 12.60 7.62
C PRO A 4 15.55 13.81 8.57
N THR A 5 16.77 14.22 8.87
CA THR A 5 17.05 15.39 9.76
C THR A 5 17.08 16.71 9.00
N ASN A 6 17.26 16.68 7.66
CA ASN A 6 17.26 17.87 6.81
C ASN A 6 16.30 17.64 5.64
N VAL A 7 15.18 18.35 5.63
CA VAL A 7 14.18 18.30 4.57
C VAL A 7 14.29 19.53 3.68
N THR A 8 14.53 19.33 2.37
CA THR A 8 14.56 20.39 1.37
C THR A 8 13.56 20.07 0.25
N ARG A 9 13.18 21.08 -0.56
CA ARG A 9 12.31 20.83 -1.73
C ARG A 9 12.90 19.81 -2.71
N ALA A 10 14.22 19.72 -2.80
CA ALA A 10 14.91 18.72 -3.61
C ALA A 10 14.80 17.29 -3.04
N ALA A 11 14.37 17.13 -1.79
CA ALA A 11 14.11 15.84 -1.18
C ALA A 11 12.73 15.27 -1.53
N GLY A 12 11.85 16.07 -2.16
CA GLY A 12 10.48 15.70 -2.43
C GLY A 12 9.57 15.88 -1.21
N ASP A 13 8.42 15.23 -1.21
CA ASP A 13 7.46 15.24 -0.09
C ASP A 13 7.91 14.25 1.00
N VAL A 14 8.83 14.70 1.84
CA VAL A 14 9.43 13.88 2.89
C VAL A 14 8.71 14.09 4.22
N HIS A 15 8.16 13.03 4.77
CA HIS A 15 7.52 13.05 6.08
C HIS A 15 8.56 12.89 7.20
N ALA A 16 8.76 13.94 7.99
CA ALA A 16 9.78 13.99 9.04
C ALA A 16 9.63 12.91 10.13
N LEU A 17 8.42 12.38 10.34
CA LEU A 17 8.11 11.35 11.34
C LEU A 17 8.08 9.93 10.77
N GLY A 18 8.47 9.74 9.52
CA GLY A 18 8.46 8.45 8.82
C GLY A 18 7.34 8.32 7.80
N ASN A 19 7.26 7.17 7.14
CA ASN A 19 6.26 6.91 6.10
C ASN A 19 4.84 6.89 6.69
N PRO A 20 3.90 7.74 6.24
CA PRO A 20 2.56 7.86 6.81
C PRO A 20 1.56 6.81 6.32
N HIS A 21 1.93 5.95 5.37
CA HIS A 21 1.00 5.02 4.70
C HIS A 21 0.75 3.72 5.49
N PHE A 22 0.86 3.79 6.82
CA PHE A 22 0.77 2.64 7.74
C PHE A 22 -0.60 1.94 7.72
N MET A 23 -1.65 2.61 7.29
CA MET A 23 -2.99 2.02 7.15
C MET A 23 -3.08 0.94 6.07
N SER A 24 -2.07 0.78 5.25
CA SER A 24 -1.98 -0.31 4.27
C SER A 24 -1.68 -1.68 4.90
N ASP A 25 -1.25 -1.73 6.19
CA ASP A 25 -1.14 -2.97 6.98
C ASP A 25 -2.39 -3.18 7.84
N PRO A 26 -3.17 -4.27 7.64
CA PRO A 26 -4.39 -4.52 8.40
C PRO A 26 -4.16 -4.74 9.91
N ILE A 27 -2.97 -5.16 10.36
CA ILE A 27 -2.66 -5.26 11.79
C ILE A 27 -2.49 -3.87 12.40
N ILE A 28 -1.81 -2.97 11.69
CA ILE A 28 -1.67 -1.58 12.14
C ILE A 28 -3.03 -0.88 12.13
N ALA A 29 -3.84 -1.08 11.07
CA ALA A 29 -5.19 -0.53 11.00
C ALA A 29 -6.08 -0.99 12.18
N LYS A 30 -5.96 -2.25 12.60
CA LYS A 30 -6.63 -2.76 13.80
C LYS A 30 -6.19 -2.03 15.08
N ALA A 31 -4.88 -1.81 15.25
CA ALA A 31 -4.35 -1.07 16.40
C ALA A 31 -4.84 0.40 16.41
N VAL A 32 -4.86 1.05 15.25
CA VAL A 32 -5.40 2.41 15.11
C VAL A 32 -6.89 2.46 15.49
N ALA A 33 -7.68 1.51 15.00
CA ALA A 33 -9.11 1.42 15.35
C ALA A 33 -9.33 1.22 16.87
N GLN A 34 -8.45 0.45 17.53
CA GLN A 34 -8.48 0.28 18.98
C GLN A 34 -8.24 1.60 19.71
N HIS A 35 -7.21 2.33 19.32
CA HIS A 35 -6.92 3.65 19.91
C HIS A 35 -8.05 4.65 19.69
N ILE A 36 -8.66 4.66 18.51
CA ILE A 36 -9.83 5.52 18.22
C ILE A 36 -10.98 5.17 19.15
N ALA A 37 -11.31 3.88 19.31
CA ALA A 37 -12.39 3.44 20.17
C ALA A 37 -12.13 3.79 21.66
N GLN A 38 -10.89 3.64 22.13
CA GLN A 38 -10.49 4.02 23.49
C GLN A 38 -10.60 5.53 23.72
N SER A 39 -10.10 6.34 22.76
CA SER A 39 -10.17 7.80 22.85
C SER A 39 -11.61 8.29 22.89
N PHE A 40 -12.47 7.77 22.01
CA PHE A 40 -13.91 8.11 22.02
C PHE A 40 -14.60 7.64 23.32
N SER A 41 -14.26 6.47 23.85
CA SER A 41 -14.81 5.98 25.12
C SER A 41 -14.42 6.87 26.32
N THR A 42 -13.24 7.52 26.24
CA THR A 42 -12.82 8.49 27.27
C THR A 42 -13.53 9.83 27.11
N LEU A 43 -13.70 10.32 25.89
CA LEU A 43 -14.31 11.62 25.60
C LEU A 43 -15.85 11.59 25.74
N ASP A 44 -16.46 10.44 25.46
CA ASP A 44 -17.89 10.20 25.52
C ASP A 44 -18.19 8.89 26.24
N ALA A 45 -18.03 8.91 27.55
CA ALA A 45 -18.17 7.73 28.41
C ALA A 45 -19.57 7.09 28.35
N ALA A 46 -20.62 7.88 28.08
CA ALA A 46 -21.99 7.39 27.95
C ALA A 46 -22.13 6.40 26.78
N ASN A 47 -21.35 6.55 25.72
CA ASN A 47 -21.35 5.69 24.53
C ASN A 47 -20.15 4.72 24.45
N ALA A 48 -19.38 4.56 25.52
CA ALA A 48 -18.17 3.70 25.55
C ALA A 48 -18.46 2.26 25.09
N ALA A 49 -19.60 1.69 25.49
CA ALA A 49 -20.02 0.34 25.11
C ALA A 49 -20.23 0.23 23.57
N PHE A 50 -20.77 1.26 22.93
CA PHE A 50 -20.98 1.32 21.49
C PHE A 50 -19.64 1.38 20.73
N TYR A 51 -18.70 2.22 21.15
CA TYR A 51 -17.38 2.31 20.53
C TYR A 51 -16.61 0.99 20.66
N GLY A 52 -16.63 0.39 21.84
CA GLY A 52 -16.01 -0.90 22.08
C GLY A 52 -16.63 -2.05 21.26
N ALA A 53 -17.95 -2.05 21.08
CA ALA A 53 -18.63 -3.03 20.24
C ALA A 53 -18.25 -2.89 18.76
N ASN A 54 -18.16 -1.67 18.24
CA ASN A 54 -17.75 -1.40 16.87
C ASN A 54 -16.28 -1.83 16.61
N TYR A 55 -15.39 -1.53 17.56
CA TYR A 55 -14.00 -2.01 17.49
C TYR A 55 -13.94 -3.54 17.42
N ARG A 56 -14.62 -4.25 18.33
CA ARG A 56 -14.62 -5.73 18.34
C ARG A 56 -15.14 -6.32 17.04
N LYS A 57 -16.17 -5.70 16.43
CA LYS A 57 -16.71 -6.11 15.13
C LYS A 57 -15.66 -5.94 14.01
N PHE A 58 -14.96 -4.80 13.99
CA PHE A 58 -13.88 -4.55 13.03
C PHE A 58 -12.71 -5.52 13.24
N GLU A 59 -12.27 -5.68 14.48
CA GLU A 59 -11.19 -6.60 14.83
C GLU A 59 -11.51 -8.04 14.41
N ALA A 60 -12.72 -8.53 14.67
CA ALA A 60 -13.14 -9.85 14.25
C ALA A 60 -13.13 -10.03 12.74
N ALA A 61 -13.58 -9.00 11.99
CA ALA A 61 -13.55 -9.01 10.54
C ALA A 61 -12.11 -9.09 9.99
N ILE A 62 -11.19 -8.29 10.54
CA ILE A 62 -9.77 -8.35 10.15
C ILE A 62 -9.16 -9.71 10.50
N ASN A 63 -9.35 -10.20 11.72
CA ASN A 63 -8.78 -11.47 12.17
C ASN A 63 -9.29 -12.65 11.31
N GLY A 64 -10.56 -12.65 10.91
CA GLY A 64 -11.13 -13.66 10.02
C GLY A 64 -10.50 -13.68 8.62
N LYS A 65 -9.98 -12.54 8.15
CA LYS A 65 -9.41 -12.39 6.81
C LYS A 65 -7.88 -12.54 6.75
N LEU A 66 -7.17 -12.33 7.85
CA LEU A 66 -5.70 -12.36 7.84
C LEU A 66 -5.11 -13.66 7.31
N GLN A 67 -5.72 -14.79 7.62
CA GLN A 67 -5.26 -16.10 7.15
C GLN A 67 -5.48 -16.26 5.64
N GLU A 68 -6.65 -15.83 5.14
CA GLU A 68 -6.97 -15.87 3.70
C GLU A 68 -5.99 -14.99 2.91
N TRP A 69 -5.78 -13.74 3.35
CA TRP A 69 -4.86 -12.82 2.70
C TRP A 69 -3.42 -13.34 2.73
N GLY A 70 -2.99 -13.86 3.89
CA GLY A 70 -1.67 -14.46 4.02
C GLY A 70 -1.49 -15.66 3.10
N ALA A 71 -2.45 -16.57 3.03
CA ALA A 71 -2.41 -17.74 2.15
C ALA A 71 -2.39 -17.34 0.67
N ALA A 72 -3.18 -16.32 0.27
CA ALA A 72 -3.20 -15.82 -1.10
C ALA A 72 -1.87 -15.22 -1.54
N MET A 73 -1.15 -14.56 -0.63
CA MET A 73 0.12 -13.90 -0.93
C MET A 73 1.35 -14.78 -0.68
N LEU A 74 1.23 -15.87 0.06
CA LEU A 74 2.33 -16.78 0.41
C LEU A 74 3.15 -17.27 -0.81
N PRO A 75 2.54 -17.63 -1.96
CA PRO A 75 3.29 -18.07 -3.15
C PRO A 75 4.21 -16.98 -3.74
N PHE A 76 4.00 -15.73 -3.35
CA PHE A 76 4.72 -14.57 -3.89
C PHE A 76 5.69 -13.95 -2.89
N LYS A 77 5.92 -14.59 -1.75
CA LYS A 77 6.86 -14.11 -0.73
C LYS A 77 8.26 -13.92 -1.33
N GLY A 78 8.88 -12.76 -1.05
CA GLY A 78 10.17 -12.35 -1.58
C GLY A 78 10.14 -11.85 -3.03
N ARG A 79 8.97 -11.77 -3.67
CA ARG A 79 8.86 -11.20 -5.02
C ARG A 79 9.01 -9.69 -4.98
N ASP A 80 9.72 -9.18 -5.98
CA ASP A 80 9.86 -7.74 -6.21
C ASP A 80 8.65 -7.20 -6.97
N VAL A 81 8.17 -6.04 -6.55
CA VAL A 81 7.07 -5.28 -7.16
C VAL A 81 7.50 -3.82 -7.26
N VAL A 82 7.22 -3.18 -8.39
CA VAL A 82 7.40 -1.73 -8.53
C VAL A 82 6.14 -1.02 -8.06
N ALA A 83 6.28 0.11 -7.39
CA ALA A 83 5.16 1.00 -7.11
C ALA A 83 5.38 2.38 -7.76
N TYR A 84 4.31 3.12 -8.01
CA TYR A 84 4.45 4.48 -8.50
C TYR A 84 5.08 5.38 -7.43
N HIS A 85 4.58 5.30 -6.23
CA HIS A 85 5.00 6.03 -5.03
C HIS A 85 5.29 5.05 -3.87
N ASP A 86 5.97 5.47 -2.81
CA ASP A 86 6.35 4.61 -1.69
C ASP A 86 5.22 4.37 -0.66
N SER A 87 3.98 4.30 -1.13
CA SER A 87 2.77 4.11 -0.30
C SER A 87 2.62 2.71 0.30
N TRP A 88 3.32 1.72 -0.24
CA TRP A 88 2.97 0.31 -0.02
C TRP A 88 3.98 -0.47 0.81
N VAL A 89 4.91 0.19 1.47
CA VAL A 89 5.98 -0.44 2.27
C VAL A 89 5.42 -1.28 3.43
N TYR A 90 4.33 -0.83 4.08
CA TYR A 90 3.69 -1.60 5.16
C TYR A 90 2.90 -2.80 4.63
N PHE A 91 2.22 -2.64 3.49
CA PHE A 91 1.57 -3.75 2.78
C PHE A 91 2.60 -4.80 2.34
N ALA A 92 3.70 -4.35 1.74
CA ALA A 92 4.80 -5.22 1.33
C ALA A 92 5.38 -6.00 2.52
N HIS A 93 5.68 -5.32 3.61
CA HIS A 93 6.16 -5.94 4.83
C HIS A 93 5.17 -6.98 5.38
N ARG A 94 3.85 -6.66 5.39
CA ARG A 94 2.80 -7.56 5.87
C ARG A 94 2.74 -8.86 5.08
N PHE A 95 2.88 -8.79 3.77
CA PHE A 95 2.72 -9.93 2.87
C PHE A 95 4.05 -10.52 2.36
N GLY A 96 5.18 -10.01 2.85
CA GLY A 96 6.51 -10.52 2.53
C GLY A 96 6.95 -10.23 1.10
N LEU A 97 6.54 -9.11 0.53
CA LEU A 97 6.98 -8.61 -0.77
C LEU A 97 8.15 -7.62 -0.61
N ASN A 98 8.89 -7.37 -1.69
CA ASN A 98 9.87 -6.30 -1.77
C ASN A 98 9.32 -5.18 -2.67
N ILE A 99 9.29 -3.94 -2.16
CA ILE A 99 8.94 -2.74 -2.94
C ILE A 99 10.03 -1.69 -2.68
N ASP A 100 11.10 -1.76 -3.45
CA ASP A 100 12.29 -0.90 -3.33
C ASP A 100 12.53 -0.05 -4.59
N ILE A 101 11.73 -0.25 -5.65
CA ILE A 101 11.80 0.46 -6.92
C ILE A 101 10.51 1.23 -7.13
N PHE A 102 10.65 2.52 -7.42
CA PHE A 102 9.52 3.43 -7.60
C PHE A 102 9.61 4.15 -8.95
N LEU A 103 8.41 4.43 -9.56
CA LEU A 103 8.35 5.26 -10.76
C LEU A 103 8.72 6.71 -10.44
N GLU A 104 8.29 7.25 -9.30
CA GLU A 104 8.80 8.52 -8.78
C GLU A 104 10.21 8.35 -8.22
N PRO A 105 11.18 9.17 -8.64
CA PRO A 105 12.53 9.11 -8.07
C PRO A 105 12.58 9.53 -6.59
N LYS A 106 11.62 10.35 -6.19
CA LYS A 106 11.36 10.80 -4.81
C LYS A 106 9.88 11.16 -4.69
N PRO A 107 9.28 11.05 -3.49
CA PRO A 107 7.88 11.39 -3.27
C PRO A 107 7.53 12.79 -3.80
N GLY A 108 6.49 12.89 -4.64
CA GLY A 108 6.04 14.16 -5.23
C GLY A 108 6.91 14.72 -6.36
N ILE A 109 7.96 14.03 -6.77
CA ILE A 109 8.81 14.43 -7.91
C ILE A 109 8.45 13.57 -9.14
N PRO A 110 7.88 14.16 -10.20
CA PRO A 110 7.53 13.41 -11.40
C PRO A 110 8.74 12.69 -12.01
N PRO A 111 8.56 11.47 -12.55
CA PRO A 111 9.65 10.70 -13.14
C PRO A 111 10.22 11.36 -14.39
N SER A 112 11.54 11.45 -14.47
CA SER A 112 12.24 11.87 -15.68
C SER A 112 12.37 10.71 -16.68
N PRO A 113 12.54 10.97 -17.98
CA PRO A 113 12.79 9.91 -18.96
C PRO A 113 13.99 9.03 -18.64
N SER A 114 15.09 9.61 -18.13
CA SER A 114 16.28 8.86 -17.72
C SER A 114 16.01 7.92 -16.57
N HIS A 115 15.29 8.37 -15.54
CA HIS A 115 14.89 7.53 -14.41
C HIS A 115 14.00 6.36 -14.85
N LEU A 116 13.04 6.60 -15.76
CA LEU A 116 12.21 5.51 -16.28
C LEU A 116 13.00 4.46 -17.07
N VAL A 117 14.06 4.87 -17.78
CA VAL A 117 14.97 3.92 -18.44
C VAL A 117 15.69 3.05 -17.42
N GLU A 118 16.17 3.62 -16.31
CA GLU A 118 16.80 2.88 -15.21
C GLU A 118 15.83 1.89 -14.56
N VAL A 119 14.59 2.31 -14.27
CA VAL A 119 13.54 1.45 -13.73
C VAL A 119 13.24 0.28 -14.68
N ILE A 120 13.10 0.54 -15.99
CA ILE A 120 12.87 -0.51 -17.00
C ILE A 120 14.02 -1.52 -17.03
N GLN A 121 15.27 -1.05 -16.95
CA GLN A 121 16.44 -1.93 -16.91
C GLN A 121 16.45 -2.83 -15.68
N GLN A 122 16.19 -2.25 -14.49
CA GLN A 122 16.09 -3.00 -13.23
C GLN A 122 14.96 -4.03 -13.28
N MET A 123 13.76 -3.63 -13.73
CA MET A 123 12.62 -4.54 -13.86
C MET A 123 12.91 -5.74 -14.78
N LYS A 124 13.60 -5.50 -15.90
CA LYS A 124 14.00 -6.58 -16.82
C LYS A 124 15.03 -7.51 -16.19
N ALA A 125 16.05 -6.95 -15.52
CA ALA A 125 17.10 -7.73 -14.87
C ALA A 125 16.58 -8.61 -13.73
N GLN A 126 15.58 -8.10 -12.97
CA GLN A 126 14.97 -8.80 -11.83
C GLN A 126 13.68 -9.55 -12.19
N HIS A 127 13.27 -9.55 -13.46
CA HIS A 127 12.04 -10.19 -13.94
C HIS A 127 10.77 -9.75 -13.18
N ILE A 128 10.66 -8.45 -12.84
CA ILE A 128 9.53 -7.89 -12.08
C ILE A 128 8.28 -7.87 -12.95
N LYS A 129 7.17 -8.41 -12.43
CA LYS A 129 5.94 -8.65 -13.19
C LYS A 129 4.79 -7.70 -12.89
N ALA A 130 4.90 -6.86 -11.85
CA ALA A 130 3.81 -6.00 -11.43
C ALA A 130 4.29 -4.58 -11.12
N ILE A 131 3.46 -3.60 -11.49
CA ILE A 131 3.60 -2.18 -11.17
C ILE A 131 2.33 -1.73 -10.48
N ILE A 132 2.41 -1.31 -9.23
CA ILE A 132 1.29 -0.74 -8.47
C ILE A 132 1.16 0.74 -8.82
N VAL A 133 -0.06 1.18 -9.10
CA VAL A 133 -0.38 2.58 -9.36
C VAL A 133 -1.67 2.98 -8.66
N GLU A 134 -1.69 4.16 -8.04
CA GLU A 134 -2.87 4.74 -7.44
C GLU A 134 -3.65 5.60 -8.48
N PRO A 135 -4.99 5.75 -8.33
CA PRO A 135 -5.84 6.42 -9.32
C PRO A 135 -5.51 7.91 -9.57
N PHE A 136 -4.82 8.56 -8.63
CA PHE A 136 -4.43 9.97 -8.73
C PHE A 136 -3.05 10.18 -9.40
N HIS A 137 -2.31 9.10 -9.70
CA HIS A 137 -1.07 9.16 -10.47
C HIS A 137 -1.32 9.01 -11.97
N ASP A 138 -0.36 9.47 -12.78
CA ASP A 138 -0.45 9.31 -14.25
C ASP A 138 -0.22 7.85 -14.67
N ARG A 139 -1.31 7.11 -14.80
CA ARG A 139 -1.33 5.71 -15.22
C ARG A 139 -0.56 5.47 -16.54
N ARG A 140 -0.54 6.44 -17.45
CA ARG A 140 0.15 6.32 -18.77
C ARG A 140 1.65 6.08 -18.59
N ILE A 141 2.25 6.62 -17.53
CA ILE A 141 3.66 6.38 -17.19
C ILE A 141 3.87 4.91 -16.80
N ALA A 142 3.03 4.38 -15.91
CA ALA A 142 3.08 2.98 -15.51
C ALA A 142 2.86 2.04 -16.72
N GLU A 143 1.92 2.38 -17.61
CA GLU A 143 1.63 1.62 -18.83
C GLU A 143 2.80 1.61 -19.83
N LYS A 144 3.52 2.72 -19.98
CA LYS A 144 4.75 2.76 -20.80
C LYS A 144 5.84 1.83 -20.25
N VAL A 145 6.06 1.84 -18.93
CA VAL A 145 7.03 0.95 -18.29
C VAL A 145 6.58 -0.50 -18.40
N ALA A 146 5.30 -0.78 -18.18
CA ALA A 146 4.72 -2.11 -18.33
C ALA A 146 4.87 -2.67 -19.75
N SER A 147 4.59 -1.85 -20.77
CA SER A 147 4.76 -2.23 -22.18
C SER A 147 6.21 -2.55 -22.54
N ALA A 148 7.18 -1.86 -21.93
CA ALA A 148 8.60 -2.09 -22.16
C ALA A 148 9.16 -3.32 -21.42
N THR A 149 8.48 -3.78 -20.35
CA THR A 149 8.97 -4.85 -19.45
C THR A 149 8.15 -6.14 -19.51
N GLY A 150 6.92 -6.07 -20.05
CA GLY A 150 5.94 -7.17 -20.02
C GLY A 150 5.23 -7.29 -18.67
N ALA A 151 5.43 -6.34 -17.76
CA ALA A 151 4.76 -6.30 -16.46
C ALA A 151 3.27 -5.92 -16.58
N LYS A 152 2.49 -6.22 -15.55
CA LYS A 152 1.08 -5.81 -15.44
C LYS A 152 0.96 -4.58 -14.55
N VAL A 153 0.14 -3.61 -14.97
CA VAL A 153 -0.23 -2.46 -14.12
C VAL A 153 -1.39 -2.87 -13.23
N VAL A 154 -1.24 -2.65 -11.94
CA VAL A 154 -2.21 -3.03 -10.91
C VAL A 154 -2.71 -1.78 -10.20
N ASP A 155 -4.01 -1.49 -10.33
CA ASP A 155 -4.62 -0.36 -9.64
C ASP A 155 -4.80 -0.68 -8.16
N PHE A 156 -4.19 0.14 -7.32
CA PHE A 156 -4.29 0.13 -5.87
C PHE A 156 -4.92 1.42 -5.37
N SER A 157 -5.58 1.39 -4.22
CA SER A 157 -6.05 2.58 -3.54
C SER A 157 -5.69 2.51 -2.05
N GLN A 158 -5.34 3.64 -1.49
CA GLN A 158 -5.08 3.78 -0.06
C GLN A 158 -6.37 3.90 0.76
N PHE A 159 -7.51 4.18 0.10
CA PHE A 159 -8.76 4.50 0.76
C PHE A 159 -9.92 3.63 0.29
N PRO A 160 -10.83 3.22 1.22
CA PRO A 160 -12.12 2.64 0.83
C PRO A 160 -12.86 3.57 -0.14
N GLY A 161 -13.52 2.98 -1.14
CA GLY A 161 -14.21 3.73 -2.19
C GLY A 161 -13.32 4.24 -3.33
N GLY A 162 -11.99 4.14 -3.20
CA GLY A 162 -11.06 4.57 -4.26
C GLY A 162 -10.97 3.60 -5.45
N LEU A 163 -11.53 2.40 -5.31
CA LEU A 163 -11.69 1.42 -6.39
C LEU A 163 -13.13 0.89 -6.37
N PRO A 164 -13.69 0.47 -7.53
CA PRO A 164 -15.01 -0.14 -7.56
C PRO A 164 -15.13 -1.33 -6.61
N GLY A 165 -16.18 -1.36 -5.79
CA GLY A 165 -16.46 -2.45 -4.86
C GLY A 165 -15.66 -2.42 -3.54
N THR A 166 -14.89 -1.36 -3.28
CA THR A 166 -14.06 -1.21 -2.07
C THR A 166 -14.67 -0.23 -1.04
N ASP A 167 -15.96 -0.31 -0.81
CA ASP A 167 -16.75 0.59 0.06
C ASP A 167 -16.41 0.52 1.55
N ASN A 168 -15.58 -0.45 1.97
CA ASN A 168 -15.04 -0.54 3.32
C ASN A 168 -13.62 -1.10 3.32
N TYR A 169 -12.95 -1.00 4.47
CA TYR A 169 -11.55 -1.39 4.62
C TYR A 169 -11.29 -2.86 4.29
N VAL A 170 -12.14 -3.79 4.75
CA VAL A 170 -11.96 -5.23 4.49
C VAL A 170 -12.04 -5.53 2.99
N LYS A 171 -13.05 -4.98 2.32
CA LYS A 171 -13.20 -5.13 0.86
C LYS A 171 -12.05 -4.46 0.10
N LEU A 172 -11.50 -3.36 0.62
CA LEU A 172 -10.31 -2.75 0.04
C LEU A 172 -9.15 -3.74 0.06
N ILE A 173 -8.76 -4.27 1.23
CA ILE A 173 -7.64 -5.21 1.34
C ILE A 173 -7.91 -6.50 0.54
N ASP A 174 -9.13 -7.05 0.55
CA ASP A 174 -9.54 -8.18 -0.31
C ASP A 174 -9.21 -7.90 -1.78
N THR A 175 -9.57 -6.71 -2.26
CA THR A 175 -9.36 -6.30 -3.66
C THR A 175 -7.89 -6.14 -3.97
N LEU A 176 -7.11 -5.49 -3.10
CA LEU A 176 -5.67 -5.27 -3.30
C LEU A 176 -4.91 -6.61 -3.36
N VAL A 177 -5.18 -7.51 -2.41
CA VAL A 177 -4.60 -8.85 -2.36
C VAL A 177 -4.96 -9.65 -3.62
N ALA A 178 -6.24 -9.69 -3.99
CA ALA A 178 -6.69 -10.44 -5.15
C ALA A 178 -6.08 -9.94 -6.46
N ARG A 179 -6.03 -8.60 -6.67
CA ARG A 179 -5.45 -7.98 -7.88
C ARG A 179 -3.96 -8.26 -7.99
N LEU A 180 -3.21 -8.07 -6.90
CA LEU A 180 -1.77 -8.29 -6.92
C LEU A 180 -1.43 -9.76 -7.11
N ALA A 181 -2.11 -10.66 -6.41
CA ALA A 181 -1.93 -12.11 -6.59
C ALA A 181 -2.20 -12.56 -8.05
N ALA A 182 -3.22 -11.97 -8.70
CA ALA A 182 -3.50 -12.24 -10.12
C ALA A 182 -2.45 -11.68 -11.07
N ALA A 183 -1.79 -10.57 -10.72
CA ALA A 183 -0.74 -9.97 -11.53
C ALA A 183 0.60 -10.72 -11.41
N LEU A 184 0.89 -11.30 -10.25
CA LEU A 184 2.14 -11.99 -9.95
C LEU A 184 2.18 -13.46 -10.45
N LYS A 185 1.06 -14.02 -10.87
CA LYS A 185 0.99 -15.31 -11.57
C LYS A 185 1.60 -15.22 -12.96
#